data_733dfa0a71422d6e51aa902f45533256
#
_entry.id   733dfa0a71422d6e51aa902f45533256
#
_cell.length_a   1.000
_cell.length_b   1.000
_cell.length_c   1.000
_cell.angle_alpha   90.00
_cell.angle_beta   90.00
_cell.angle_gamma   90.00
#
_symmetry.space_group_name_H-M   'P 1'
#
loop_
_entity.id
_entity.type
_entity.pdbx_description
1 polymer ?
#
loop_
_entity_poly.entity_id
_entity_poly.type
_entity_poly.pdbx_seq_one_letter_code
_entity_poly.pdbx_strand_id
1 'polypeptide(L)'
;MEHFISDLLTRFERGGLTRRELIQALAMVAVAGGTASAAGLQAGSINHVSILVSDLQRSIDFYRRVFGLSIVNEDKANQIVRLGASKILVSIRHEPPAGLVDHFAIGVERFNKESVTRDLKELGLTPLENLEFGFHVKDPDGVNVQITGN
;
A
#
# COMPACT_ATOMS: atom_id res chain seq x y z
N MET A 1 20.43 16.73 11.83
CA MET A 1 19.29 16.80 12.78
C MET A 1 19.73 16.44 14.19
N GLU A 2 20.41 15.32 14.40
CA GLU A 2 20.91 14.89 15.73
C GLU A 2 21.78 15.94 16.43
N HIS A 3 22.71 16.58 15.74
CA HIS A 3 23.55 17.65 16.29
C HIS A 3 22.75 18.85 16.81
N PHE A 4 21.67 19.22 16.11
CA PHE A 4 20.82 20.34 16.52
C PHE A 4 20.01 20.02 17.78
N ILE A 5 19.46 18.81 17.88
CA ILE A 5 18.72 18.35 19.08
C ILE A 5 19.69 18.28 20.28
N SER A 6 20.89 17.73 20.07
CA SER A 6 21.93 17.66 21.11
C SER A 6 22.35 19.04 21.63
N ASP A 7 22.47 20.04 20.73
CA ASP A 7 22.78 21.42 21.11
C ASP A 7 21.66 22.05 21.95
N LEU A 8 20.38 21.85 21.53
CA LEU A 8 19.22 22.33 22.28
C LEU A 8 19.16 21.73 23.71
N LEU A 9 19.41 20.43 23.84
CA LEU A 9 19.45 19.77 25.16
C LEU A 9 20.59 20.30 26.03
N THR A 10 21.78 20.44 25.46
CA THR A 10 22.93 20.99 26.15
C THR A 10 22.70 22.43 26.67
N ARG A 11 22.04 23.25 25.84
CA ARG A 11 21.67 24.63 26.22
C ARG A 11 20.64 24.66 27.34
N PHE A 12 19.66 23.74 27.29
CA PHE A 12 18.66 23.60 28.36
C PHE A 12 19.29 23.15 29.67
N GLU A 13 20.16 22.15 29.65
CA GLU A 13 20.89 21.65 30.83
C GLU A 13 21.78 22.72 31.49
N ARG A 14 22.34 23.62 30.70
CA ARG A 14 23.12 24.76 31.16
C ARG A 14 22.30 25.96 31.60
N GLY A 15 20.97 25.83 31.64
CA GLY A 15 20.06 26.91 32.02
C GLY A 15 19.90 28.02 30.98
N GLY A 16 20.40 27.85 29.78
CA GLY A 16 20.29 28.79 28.65
C GLY A 16 18.96 28.76 27.92
N LEU A 17 18.08 27.83 28.25
CA LEU A 17 16.73 27.72 27.72
C LEU A 17 15.75 27.36 28.83
N THR A 18 14.57 27.99 28.81
CA THR A 18 13.43 27.57 29.64
C THR A 18 12.77 26.31 29.07
N ARG A 19 12.03 25.57 29.91
CA ARG A 19 11.23 24.42 29.45
C ARG A 19 10.32 24.76 28.26
N ARG A 20 9.72 25.95 28.30
CA ARG A 20 8.81 26.42 27.25
C ARG A 20 9.57 26.63 25.94
N GLU A 21 10.74 27.28 25.98
CA GLU A 21 11.57 27.51 24.81
C GLU A 21 12.10 26.20 24.22
N LEU A 22 12.51 25.24 25.07
CA LEU A 22 12.93 23.92 24.63
C LEU A 22 11.76 23.20 23.89
N ILE A 23 10.56 23.17 24.47
CA ILE A 23 9.38 22.55 23.85
C ILE A 23 9.03 23.25 22.54
N GLN A 24 9.08 24.58 22.50
CA GLN A 24 8.82 25.32 21.26
C GLN A 24 9.88 25.04 20.18
N ALA A 25 11.15 24.98 20.54
CA ALA A 25 12.23 24.67 19.61
C ALA A 25 12.12 23.23 19.07
N LEU A 26 11.81 22.25 19.92
CA LEU A 26 11.57 20.86 19.51
C LEU A 26 10.33 20.72 18.65
N ALA A 27 9.24 21.47 18.96
CA ALA A 27 8.04 21.51 18.13
C ALA A 27 8.33 22.11 16.75
N MET A 28 9.14 23.18 16.67
CA MET A 28 9.57 23.75 15.40
C MET A 28 10.44 22.78 14.59
N VAL A 29 11.30 21.98 15.23
CA VAL A 29 12.07 20.93 14.57
C VAL A 29 11.15 19.81 14.09
N ALA A 30 10.15 19.43 14.87
CA ALA A 30 9.16 18.45 14.49
C ALA A 30 8.28 18.95 13.31
N VAL A 31 7.95 20.24 13.28
CA VAL A 31 7.19 20.87 12.17
C VAL A 31 8.10 21.11 10.96
N ALA A 32 9.33 21.53 11.13
CA ALA A 32 10.30 21.72 10.04
C ALA A 32 10.88 20.40 9.51
N GLY A 33 10.94 19.36 10.38
CA GLY A 33 11.22 17.97 9.96
C GLY A 33 9.98 17.20 9.54
N GLY A 34 8.80 17.72 9.81
CA GLY A 34 7.51 17.06 9.68
C GLY A 34 6.63 17.47 8.50
N THR A 35 7.18 18.24 7.55
CA THR A 35 6.74 18.17 6.16
C THR A 35 7.82 17.54 5.30
N ALA A 36 8.52 16.52 5.81
CA ALA A 36 8.68 15.38 4.94
C ALA A 36 7.24 15.00 4.59
N SER A 37 6.74 15.42 3.45
CA SER A 37 5.76 14.63 2.72
C SER A 37 6.20 13.21 3.01
N ALA A 38 5.44 12.49 3.82
CA ALA A 38 5.75 11.10 4.04
C ALA A 38 6.00 10.60 2.62
N ALA A 39 7.26 10.24 2.31
CA ALA A 39 7.58 9.58 1.06
C ALA A 39 6.83 8.27 1.15
N GLY A 40 5.55 8.34 0.97
CA GLY A 40 4.58 7.32 1.23
C GLY A 40 3.49 7.46 0.20
N LEU A 41 3.26 6.37 -0.48
CA LEU A 41 2.13 6.23 -1.35
C LEU A 41 0.86 6.54 -0.56
N GLN A 42 0.08 7.53 -1.00
CA GLN A 42 -1.18 7.88 -0.35
C GLN A 42 -2.23 6.82 -0.72
N ALA A 43 -2.52 5.94 0.22
CA ALA A 43 -3.57 4.96 0.06
C ALA A 43 -4.94 5.66 0.06
N GLY A 44 -5.73 5.42 -0.97
CA GLY A 44 -7.09 5.95 -1.10
C GLY A 44 -8.16 4.90 -0.80
N SER A 45 -7.91 3.64 -1.14
CA SER A 45 -8.89 2.57 -1.01
C SER A 45 -8.24 1.19 -0.96
N ILE A 46 -9.00 0.18 -0.54
CA ILE A 46 -8.74 -1.20 -0.96
C ILE A 46 -9.33 -1.34 -2.36
N ASN A 47 -8.49 -1.63 -3.34
CA ASN A 47 -8.92 -1.79 -4.72
C ASN A 47 -9.61 -3.15 -4.93
N HIS A 48 -8.98 -4.25 -4.53
CA HIS A 48 -9.57 -5.60 -4.58
C HIS A 48 -8.84 -6.58 -3.65
N VAL A 49 -9.46 -7.73 -3.46
CA VAL A 49 -8.83 -8.91 -2.85
C VAL A 49 -8.67 -9.97 -3.93
N SER A 50 -7.50 -10.58 -4.03
CA SER A 50 -7.22 -11.71 -4.92
C SER A 50 -7.23 -13.01 -4.16
N ILE A 51 -7.95 -13.99 -4.68
CA ILE A 51 -8.10 -15.31 -4.07
C ILE A 51 -7.79 -16.43 -5.06
N LEU A 52 -7.20 -17.49 -4.55
CA LEU A 52 -6.91 -18.69 -5.31
C LEU A 52 -8.07 -19.67 -5.22
N VAL A 53 -8.55 -20.12 -6.37
CA VAL A 53 -9.71 -21.02 -6.46
C VAL A 53 -9.37 -22.28 -7.25
N SER A 54 -10.06 -23.37 -6.94
CA SER A 54 -9.90 -24.63 -7.68
C SER A 54 -10.80 -24.76 -8.91
N ASP A 55 -11.79 -23.87 -9.04
CA ASP A 55 -12.73 -23.84 -10.16
C ASP A 55 -13.26 -22.43 -10.34
N LEU A 56 -12.90 -21.80 -11.46
CA LEU A 56 -13.29 -20.43 -11.78
C LEU A 56 -14.81 -20.31 -11.96
N GLN A 57 -15.43 -21.23 -12.71
CA GLN A 57 -16.85 -21.11 -13.02
C GLN A 57 -17.70 -21.24 -11.76
N ARG A 58 -17.40 -22.19 -10.91
CA ARG A 58 -18.09 -22.36 -9.63
C ARG A 58 -17.95 -21.11 -8.74
N SER A 59 -16.77 -20.50 -8.71
CA SER A 59 -16.54 -19.28 -7.94
C SER A 59 -17.26 -18.07 -8.56
N ILE A 60 -17.24 -17.91 -9.87
CA ILE A 60 -18.01 -16.88 -10.59
C ILE A 60 -19.49 -17.00 -10.24
N ASP A 61 -20.06 -18.19 -10.34
CA ASP A 61 -21.49 -18.43 -10.07
C ASP A 61 -21.86 -18.10 -8.62
N PHE A 62 -20.97 -18.43 -7.67
CA PHE A 62 -21.15 -18.06 -6.27
C PHE A 62 -21.22 -16.54 -6.07
N TYR A 63 -20.21 -15.80 -6.54
CA TYR A 63 -20.15 -14.35 -6.33
C TYR A 63 -21.25 -13.60 -7.07
N ARG A 64 -21.64 -14.07 -8.25
CA ARG A 64 -22.78 -13.51 -8.99
C ARG A 64 -24.10 -13.76 -8.27
N ARG A 65 -24.35 -14.97 -7.82
CA ARG A 65 -25.61 -15.34 -7.16
C ARG A 65 -25.76 -14.70 -5.79
N VAL A 66 -24.68 -14.64 -4.99
CA VAL A 66 -24.76 -14.20 -3.59
C VAL A 66 -24.65 -12.68 -3.48
N PHE A 67 -23.78 -12.08 -4.27
CA PHE A 67 -23.44 -10.65 -4.16
C PHE A 67 -23.81 -9.82 -5.37
N GLY A 68 -24.37 -10.42 -6.41
CA GLY A 68 -24.75 -9.72 -7.64
C GLY A 68 -23.57 -9.18 -8.43
N LEU A 69 -22.36 -9.70 -8.22
CA LEU A 69 -21.18 -9.21 -8.94
C LEU A 69 -21.21 -9.63 -10.40
N SER A 70 -20.70 -8.77 -11.27
CA SER A 70 -20.51 -9.03 -12.69
C SER A 70 -19.04 -9.22 -13.03
N ILE A 71 -18.76 -9.88 -14.14
CA ILE A 71 -17.39 -9.95 -14.67
C ILE A 71 -17.03 -8.56 -15.20
N VAL A 72 -15.98 -7.98 -14.65
CA VAL A 72 -15.42 -6.69 -15.08
C VAL A 72 -14.30 -6.88 -16.10
N ASN A 73 -13.48 -7.92 -15.89
CA ASN A 73 -12.35 -8.23 -16.75
C ASN A 73 -11.99 -9.71 -16.65
N GLU A 74 -11.49 -10.29 -17.74
CA GLU A 74 -10.95 -11.65 -17.80
C GLU A 74 -9.54 -11.64 -18.40
N ASP A 75 -8.65 -12.36 -17.75
CA ASP A 75 -7.36 -12.74 -18.29
C ASP A 75 -7.32 -14.26 -18.46
N LYS A 76 -7.69 -14.70 -19.66
CA LYS A 76 -7.79 -16.13 -19.99
C LYS A 76 -6.44 -16.83 -19.97
N ALA A 77 -5.38 -16.12 -20.36
CA ALA A 77 -4.04 -16.69 -20.42
C ALA A 77 -3.52 -17.07 -19.03
N ASN A 78 -3.82 -16.23 -18.02
CA ASN A 78 -3.42 -16.44 -16.64
C ASN A 78 -4.55 -17.04 -15.76
N GLN A 79 -5.67 -17.41 -16.37
CA GLN A 79 -6.84 -17.97 -15.67
C GLN A 79 -7.33 -17.08 -14.52
N ILE A 80 -7.44 -15.77 -14.78
CA ILE A 80 -7.89 -14.77 -13.82
C ILE A 80 -9.20 -14.17 -14.28
N VAL A 81 -10.17 -14.05 -13.37
CA VAL A 81 -11.42 -13.32 -13.58
C VAL A 81 -11.59 -12.29 -12.49
N ARG A 82 -11.89 -11.06 -12.89
CA ARG A 82 -12.13 -9.96 -11.96
C ARG A 82 -13.60 -9.64 -11.91
N LEU A 83 -14.15 -9.69 -10.69
CA LEU A 83 -15.57 -9.50 -10.43
C LEU A 83 -15.78 -8.20 -9.65
N GLY A 84 -16.89 -7.53 -9.95
CA GLY A 84 -17.24 -6.29 -9.29
C GLY A 84 -18.63 -5.79 -9.66
N ALA A 85 -18.95 -4.59 -9.16
CA ALA A 85 -20.14 -3.84 -9.58
C ALA A 85 -19.72 -2.70 -10.53
N SER A 86 -19.37 -1.52 -9.97
CA SER A 86 -18.78 -0.41 -10.74
C SER A 86 -17.24 -0.44 -10.75
N LYS A 87 -16.65 -1.12 -9.77
CA LYS A 87 -15.21 -1.34 -9.64
C LYS A 87 -14.94 -2.82 -9.40
N ILE A 88 -13.70 -3.24 -9.59
CA ILE A 88 -13.24 -4.57 -9.20
C ILE A 88 -13.32 -4.67 -7.68
N LEU A 89 -13.86 -5.76 -7.16
CA LEU A 89 -13.92 -6.06 -5.73
C LEU A 89 -13.16 -7.34 -5.40
N VAL A 90 -13.28 -8.35 -6.25
CA VAL A 90 -12.64 -9.66 -6.07
C VAL A 90 -11.96 -10.05 -7.38
N SER A 91 -10.72 -10.45 -7.30
CA SER A 91 -9.98 -11.15 -8.36
C SER A 91 -9.91 -12.62 -7.98
N ILE A 92 -10.36 -13.50 -8.85
CA ILE A 92 -10.26 -14.95 -8.64
C ILE A 92 -9.30 -15.53 -9.66
N ARG A 93 -8.39 -16.38 -9.19
CA ARG A 93 -7.38 -17.04 -10.02
C ARG A 93 -7.42 -18.55 -9.81
N HIS A 94 -7.42 -19.30 -10.89
CA HIS A 94 -7.31 -20.76 -10.81
C HIS A 94 -5.85 -21.14 -10.61
N GLU A 95 -5.50 -21.44 -9.36
CA GLU A 95 -4.15 -21.83 -8.98
C GLU A 95 -4.15 -22.62 -7.66
N PRO A 96 -3.42 -23.73 -7.55
CA PRO A 96 -3.19 -24.40 -6.29
C PRO A 96 -2.10 -23.69 -5.44
N PRO A 97 -2.23 -23.74 -4.09
CA PRO A 97 -3.34 -24.32 -3.35
C PRO A 97 -4.54 -23.38 -3.32
N ALA A 98 -5.74 -23.92 -3.58
CA ALA A 98 -6.97 -23.13 -3.58
C ALA A 98 -7.50 -22.84 -2.17
N GLY A 99 -8.37 -21.82 -2.05
CA GLY A 99 -8.98 -21.41 -0.78
C GLY A 99 -8.10 -20.45 0.03
N LEU A 100 -7.11 -19.83 -0.60
CA LEU A 100 -6.23 -18.86 0.02
C LEU A 100 -6.46 -17.46 -0.55
N VAL A 101 -6.17 -16.44 0.25
CA VAL A 101 -5.99 -15.08 -0.24
C VAL A 101 -4.56 -14.98 -0.76
N ASP A 102 -4.44 -14.65 -2.05
CA ASP A 102 -3.14 -14.46 -2.70
C ASP A 102 -2.55 -13.10 -2.32
N HIS A 103 -3.34 -12.06 -2.47
CA HIS A 103 -2.99 -10.69 -2.08
C HIS A 103 -4.25 -9.84 -1.88
N PHE A 104 -4.05 -8.69 -1.27
CA PHE A 104 -4.98 -7.58 -1.39
C PHE A 104 -4.31 -6.40 -2.08
N ALA A 105 -5.09 -5.59 -2.79
CA ALA A 105 -4.59 -4.46 -3.54
C ALA A 105 -4.98 -3.15 -2.88
N ILE A 106 -4.00 -2.29 -2.65
CA ILE A 106 -4.20 -0.91 -2.20
C ILE A 106 -4.15 0.00 -3.41
N GLY A 107 -5.25 0.70 -3.64
CA GLY A 107 -5.32 1.77 -4.60
C GLY A 107 -4.67 3.02 -4.03
N VAL A 108 -3.67 3.54 -4.73
CA VAL A 108 -2.99 4.79 -4.36
C VAL A 108 -3.44 5.93 -5.26
N GLU A 109 -3.50 7.12 -4.67
CA GLU A 109 -3.82 8.32 -5.41
C GLU A 109 -2.69 8.69 -6.36
N ARG A 110 -3.06 9.18 -7.54
CA ARG A 110 -2.11 9.63 -8.57
C ARG A 110 -1.06 8.57 -8.91
N PHE A 111 -1.50 7.32 -9.04
CA PHE A 111 -0.61 6.21 -9.40
C PHE A 111 0.17 6.53 -10.67
N ASN A 112 1.49 6.46 -10.56
CA ASN A 112 2.43 6.55 -11.68
C ASN A 112 3.56 5.57 -11.42
N LYS A 113 3.86 4.69 -12.37
CA LYS A 113 4.87 3.63 -12.22
C LYS A 113 6.24 4.14 -11.79
N GLU A 114 6.69 5.23 -12.39
CA GLU A 114 8.03 5.77 -12.13
C GLU A 114 8.12 6.37 -10.72
N SER A 115 7.12 7.18 -10.33
CA SER A 115 7.09 7.78 -9.00
C SER A 115 6.93 6.70 -7.92
N VAL A 116 6.02 5.74 -8.10
CA VAL A 116 5.83 4.63 -7.17
C VAL A 116 7.12 3.80 -7.02
N THR A 117 7.81 3.50 -8.12
CA THR A 117 9.09 2.78 -8.07
C THR A 117 10.15 3.53 -7.27
N ARG A 118 10.27 4.84 -7.48
CA ARG A 118 11.20 5.69 -6.74
C ARG A 118 10.85 5.72 -5.25
N ASP A 119 9.58 6.00 -4.95
CA ASP A 119 9.09 6.13 -3.57
C ASP A 119 9.27 4.81 -2.79
N LEU A 120 9.01 3.66 -3.43
CA LEU A 120 9.29 2.35 -2.82
C LEU A 120 10.77 2.13 -2.54
N LYS A 121 11.65 2.51 -3.48
CA LYS A 121 13.11 2.42 -3.27
C LYS A 121 13.58 3.30 -2.13
N GLU A 122 13.07 4.52 -2.01
CA GLU A 122 13.36 5.43 -0.91
C GLU A 122 12.92 4.87 0.45
N LEU A 123 11.84 4.07 0.46
CA LEU A 123 11.35 3.34 1.63
C LEU A 123 12.08 2.01 1.87
N GLY A 124 13.09 1.66 1.05
CA GLY A 124 13.83 0.42 1.17
C GLY A 124 13.08 -0.82 0.69
N LEU A 125 11.98 -0.64 -0.06
CA LEU A 125 11.17 -1.72 -0.60
C LEU A 125 11.54 -1.99 -2.06
N THR A 126 11.57 -3.29 -2.41
CA THR A 126 11.78 -3.72 -3.81
C THR A 126 10.51 -4.40 -4.28
N PRO A 127 9.88 -3.90 -5.36
CA PRO A 127 8.75 -4.59 -5.97
C PRO A 127 9.16 -5.99 -6.44
N LEU A 128 8.31 -6.99 -6.18
CA LEU A 128 8.57 -8.38 -6.59
C LEU A 128 8.44 -8.54 -8.11
N GLU A 129 7.45 -7.86 -8.69
CA GLU A 129 7.13 -7.91 -10.11
C GLU A 129 6.71 -6.53 -10.60
N ASN A 130 6.98 -6.28 -11.89
CA ASN A 130 6.47 -5.09 -12.56
C ASN A 130 5.20 -5.45 -13.33
N LEU A 131 4.08 -5.48 -12.66
CA LEU A 131 2.80 -5.77 -13.27
C LEU A 131 2.29 -4.59 -14.10
N GLU A 132 1.49 -4.87 -15.12
CA GLU A 132 0.86 -3.86 -15.98
C GLU A 132 0.02 -2.86 -15.17
N PHE A 133 -0.68 -3.35 -14.13
CA PHE A 133 -1.63 -2.58 -13.32
C PHE A 133 -1.13 -2.29 -11.90
N GLY A 134 0.13 -2.56 -11.57
CA GLY A 134 0.68 -2.30 -10.25
C GLY A 134 1.86 -3.18 -9.88
N PHE A 135 2.29 -3.06 -8.63
CA PHE A 135 3.44 -3.76 -8.07
C PHE A 135 3.04 -4.59 -6.87
N HIS A 136 3.67 -5.74 -6.70
CA HIS A 136 3.59 -6.48 -5.44
C HIS A 136 4.80 -6.14 -4.55
N VAL A 137 4.51 -5.90 -3.28
CA VAL A 137 5.49 -5.80 -2.21
C VAL A 137 5.11 -6.75 -1.09
N LYS A 138 6.07 -7.09 -0.23
CA LYS A 138 5.80 -7.84 0.99
C LYS A 138 5.67 -6.88 2.16
N ASP A 139 4.69 -7.13 3.02
CA ASP A 139 4.67 -6.53 4.34
C ASP A 139 5.73 -7.18 5.27
N PRO A 140 5.95 -6.68 6.49
CA PRO A 140 6.94 -7.25 7.41
C PRO A 140 6.75 -8.73 7.76
N ASP A 141 5.52 -9.23 7.68
CA ASP A 141 5.18 -10.64 7.95
C ASP A 141 5.14 -11.49 6.66
N GLY A 142 5.46 -10.89 5.52
CA GLY A 142 5.52 -11.57 4.23
C GLY A 142 4.21 -11.63 3.45
N VAL A 143 3.17 -10.91 3.88
CA VAL A 143 1.89 -10.83 3.17
C VAL A 143 2.06 -10.07 1.86
N ASN A 144 1.51 -10.61 0.78
CA ASN A 144 1.50 -9.93 -0.51
C ASN A 144 0.54 -8.74 -0.51
N VAL A 145 1.05 -7.57 -0.82
CA VAL A 145 0.29 -6.34 -1.02
C VAL A 145 0.54 -5.84 -2.43
N GLN A 146 -0.52 -5.74 -3.22
CA GLN A 146 -0.44 -5.09 -4.52
C GLN A 146 -0.65 -3.58 -4.36
N ILE A 147 0.19 -2.79 -5.01
CA ILE A 147 0.03 -1.33 -5.11
C ILE A 147 -0.46 -1.04 -6.52
N THR A 148 -1.60 -0.39 -6.64
CA THR A 148 -2.24 -0.10 -7.93
C THR A 148 -2.87 1.30 -7.94
N GLY A 149 -3.37 1.75 -9.06
CA GLY A 149 -4.20 2.96 -9.14
C GLY A 149 -5.61 2.74 -8.58
N ASN A 150 -6.25 3.84 -8.16
CA ASN A 150 -7.66 3.86 -7.77
C ASN A 150 -8.58 3.76 -8.98
#